data_5b684129095d7aeda8a3235a2259c5c8
#
_entry.id   5b684129095d7aeda8a3235a2259c5c8
#
_cell.length_a   1.000
_cell.length_b   1.000
_cell.length_c   1.000
_cell.angle_alpha   90.00
_cell.angle_beta   90.00
_cell.angle_gamma   90.00
#
_symmetry.space_group_name_H-M   'P 1'
#
loop_
_entity.id
_entity.type
_entity.pdbx_description
1 polymer ?
#
loop_
_entity_poly.entity_id
_entity_poly.type
_entity_poly.pdbx_seq_one_letter_code
_entity_poly.pdbx_strand_id
1 'polypeptide(L)'
;MLDKLINNGFKYAATFTKVEPYKKNKYGMILHTEDDISEWPGVYLLVKGKTILKIGECVNLLNRMKNYCSHTGPTNTFVREGFELGETYDIYYLDCPQIMVKYGGVETSVGVNYKDLEKKIMDFYSDNNEKLPILNKSRS
;
A
#
# COMPACT_ATOMS: atom_id res chain seq x y z
N MET A 1 5.69 10.09 -12.30
CA MET A 1 4.37 9.70 -11.72
C MET A 1 4.40 9.69 -10.20
N LEU A 2 5.38 9.07 -9.57
CA LEU A 2 5.46 9.05 -8.10
C LEU A 2 5.46 10.45 -7.50
N ASP A 3 6.24 11.37 -8.05
CA ASP A 3 6.30 12.76 -7.56
C ASP A 3 4.93 13.46 -7.65
N LYS A 4 4.15 13.18 -8.68
CA LYS A 4 2.80 13.73 -8.81
C LYS A 4 1.89 13.21 -7.70
N LEU A 5 1.97 11.95 -7.36
CA LEU A 5 1.15 11.36 -6.30
C LEU A 5 1.60 11.86 -4.92
N ILE A 6 2.89 11.99 -4.68
CA ILE A 6 3.41 12.59 -3.44
C ILE A 6 2.92 14.03 -3.31
N ASN A 7 2.99 14.82 -4.37
CA ASN A 7 2.52 16.22 -4.36
C ASN A 7 1.00 16.32 -4.14
N ASN A 8 0.26 15.24 -4.40
CA ASN A 8 -1.19 15.18 -4.21
C ASN A 8 -1.61 14.44 -2.93
N GLY A 9 -0.69 14.27 -1.98
CA GLY A 9 -1.04 13.83 -0.64
C GLY A 9 -0.55 12.46 -0.22
N PHE A 10 0.03 11.66 -1.11
CA PHE A 10 0.68 10.40 -0.71
C PHE A 10 1.90 10.70 0.15
N LYS A 11 2.01 10.03 1.29
CA LYS A 11 3.10 10.22 2.23
C LYS A 11 3.89 8.92 2.40
N TYR A 12 5.20 9.04 2.54
CA TYR A 12 6.03 7.89 2.91
C TYR A 12 5.55 7.31 4.24
N ALA A 13 5.35 6.00 4.27
CA ALA A 13 4.83 5.31 5.45
C ALA A 13 5.79 4.26 5.99
N ALA A 14 6.52 3.55 5.13
CA ALA A 14 7.35 2.45 5.57
C ALA A 14 8.33 2.01 4.49
N THR A 15 9.36 1.28 4.91
CA THR A 15 10.26 0.57 4.00
C THR A 15 10.28 -0.91 4.36
N PHE A 16 10.11 -1.77 3.37
CA PHE A 16 10.37 -3.18 3.50
C PHE A 16 11.85 -3.46 3.24
N THR A 17 12.49 -4.11 4.20
CA THR A 17 13.88 -4.54 4.05
C THR A 17 14.08 -5.91 4.69
N LYS A 18 14.99 -6.69 4.13
CA LYS A 18 15.37 -7.98 4.70
C LYS A 18 16.26 -7.74 5.91
N VAL A 19 16.00 -8.50 6.99
CA VAL A 19 16.79 -8.42 8.22
C VAL A 19 17.19 -9.82 8.65
N GLU A 20 18.42 -9.96 9.09
CA GLU A 20 18.95 -11.20 9.67
C GLU A 20 19.39 -10.98 11.11
N PRO A 21 19.19 -11.96 11.99
CA PRO A 21 18.53 -13.27 11.77
C PRO A 21 17.00 -13.16 11.74
N TYR A 22 16.35 -14.08 11.03
CA TYR A 22 14.90 -14.12 10.87
C TYR A 22 14.24 -14.74 12.09
N LYS A 23 13.90 -13.95 13.08
CA LYS A 23 13.36 -14.50 14.31
C LYS A 23 11.87 -14.32 14.52
N LYS A 24 11.22 -13.44 13.79
CA LYS A 24 9.87 -12.98 14.16
C LYS A 24 8.80 -13.20 13.12
N ASN A 25 9.13 -13.57 11.90
CA ASN A 25 8.14 -13.87 10.90
C ASN A 25 8.65 -14.94 9.95
N LYS A 26 7.70 -15.60 9.29
CA LYS A 26 7.96 -16.78 8.47
C LYS A 26 8.93 -16.54 7.31
N TYR A 27 9.02 -15.31 6.81
CA TYR A 27 9.77 -14.99 5.60
C TYR A 27 10.96 -14.08 5.86
N GLY A 28 11.24 -13.77 7.11
CA GLY A 28 12.41 -12.96 7.46
C GLY A 28 12.34 -11.51 7.00
N MET A 29 11.15 -10.96 6.91
CA MET A 29 10.97 -9.56 6.52
C MET A 29 10.84 -8.68 7.75
N ILE A 30 11.51 -7.55 7.75
CA ILE A 30 11.28 -6.50 8.74
C ILE A 30 10.68 -5.28 8.05
N LEU A 31 9.78 -4.67 8.77
CA LEU A 31 9.14 -3.45 8.41
C LEU A 31 9.73 -2.30 9.21
N HIS A 32 10.38 -1.37 8.54
CA HIS A 32 10.71 -0.08 9.11
C HIS A 32 9.55 0.85 8.84
N THR A 33 8.93 1.33 9.92
CA THR A 33 7.76 2.20 9.82
C THR A 33 8.13 3.59 10.28
N GLU A 34 7.50 4.60 9.68
CA GLU A 34 7.45 5.91 10.29
C GLU A 34 6.63 5.80 11.60
N ASP A 35 6.90 6.70 12.57
CA ASP A 35 6.34 6.60 13.91
C ASP A 35 4.81 6.64 13.93
N ASP A 36 4.18 7.26 12.94
CA ASP A 36 2.74 7.47 12.91
C ASP A 36 2.10 6.87 11.65
N ILE A 37 2.06 5.54 11.57
CA ILE A 37 1.26 4.92 10.52
C ILE A 37 -0.22 5.14 10.80
N SER A 38 -0.93 5.72 9.83
CA SER A 38 -2.36 5.94 9.92
C SER A 38 -3.13 4.64 10.16
N GLU A 39 -4.10 4.71 11.06
CA GLU A 39 -5.05 3.61 11.31
C GLU A 39 -6.25 3.64 10.37
N TRP A 40 -6.37 4.69 9.57
CA TRP A 40 -7.47 4.84 8.63
C TRP A 40 -7.31 3.94 7.42
N PRO A 41 -8.42 3.54 6.78
CA PRO A 41 -8.34 2.91 5.46
C PRO A 41 -7.76 3.88 4.44
N GLY A 42 -7.29 3.35 3.33
CA GLY A 42 -6.72 4.19 2.29
C GLY A 42 -6.14 3.43 1.12
N VAL A 43 -5.35 4.15 0.35
CA VAL A 43 -4.67 3.64 -0.84
C VAL A 43 -3.17 3.68 -0.62
N TYR A 44 -2.48 2.58 -0.93
CA TYR A 44 -1.04 2.49 -0.79
C TYR A 44 -0.36 2.30 -2.15
N LEU A 45 0.89 2.72 -2.20
CA LEU A 45 1.80 2.48 -3.33
C LEU A 45 2.95 1.61 -2.84
N LEU A 46 3.21 0.52 -3.56
CA LEU A 46 4.42 -0.28 -3.38
C LEU A 46 5.43 0.21 -4.42
N VAL A 47 6.58 0.67 -3.96
CA VAL A 47 7.54 1.39 -4.81
C VAL A 47 8.92 0.77 -4.69
N LYS A 48 9.59 0.64 -5.82
CA LYS A 48 11.00 0.27 -5.89
C LYS A 48 11.76 1.39 -6.57
N GLY A 49 12.66 2.05 -5.83
CA GLY A 49 13.31 3.27 -6.32
C GLY A 49 12.26 4.35 -6.58
N LYS A 50 12.05 4.70 -7.83
CA LYS A 50 11.01 5.65 -8.25
C LYS A 50 9.89 4.99 -9.03
N THR A 51 9.91 3.68 -9.16
CA THR A 51 8.94 2.92 -9.95
C THR A 51 7.83 2.42 -9.04
N ILE A 52 6.59 2.76 -9.38
CA ILE A 52 5.41 2.23 -8.71
C ILE A 52 5.17 0.83 -9.24
N LEU A 53 5.24 -0.16 -8.35
CA LEU A 53 5.01 -1.57 -8.70
C LEU A 53 3.55 -1.97 -8.52
N LYS A 54 2.86 -1.37 -7.56
CA LYS A 54 1.46 -1.68 -7.27
C LYS A 54 0.76 -0.50 -6.63
N ILE A 55 -0.50 -0.33 -7.01
CA ILE A 55 -1.47 0.54 -6.35
C ILE A 55 -2.50 -0.40 -5.72
N GLY A 56 -2.73 -0.28 -4.42
CA GLY A 56 -3.65 -1.13 -3.70
C GLY A 56 -4.47 -0.36 -2.68
N GLU A 57 -5.57 -0.95 -2.21
CA GLU A 57 -6.36 -0.42 -1.14
C GLU A 57 -6.28 -1.31 0.09
N CYS A 58 -6.51 -0.75 1.26
CA CYS A 58 -6.55 -1.51 2.50
C CYS A 58 -7.42 -0.83 3.55
N VAL A 59 -7.96 -1.64 4.44
CA VAL A 59 -8.70 -1.14 5.61
C VAL A 59 -7.73 -0.63 6.66
N ASN A 60 -6.56 -1.27 6.78
CA ASN A 60 -5.53 -0.92 7.74
C ASN A 60 -4.17 -1.22 7.13
N LEU A 61 -3.34 -0.19 6.99
CA LEU A 61 -2.05 -0.32 6.32
C LEU A 61 -1.09 -1.25 7.07
N LEU A 62 -1.02 -1.13 8.39
CA LEU A 62 -0.12 -1.97 9.17
C LEU A 62 -0.44 -3.45 9.01
N ASN A 63 -1.72 -3.81 9.04
CA ASN A 63 -2.16 -5.19 8.81
C ASN A 63 -1.83 -5.66 7.39
N ARG A 64 -2.02 -4.81 6.39
CA ARG A 64 -1.66 -5.12 5.01
C ARG A 64 -0.16 -5.40 4.87
N MET A 65 0.68 -4.60 5.52
CA MET A 65 2.12 -4.80 5.49
C MET A 65 2.55 -6.07 6.20
N LYS A 66 1.91 -6.41 7.32
CA LYS A 66 2.12 -7.69 8.00
C LYS A 66 1.77 -8.87 7.10
N ASN A 67 0.72 -8.74 6.29
CA ASN A 67 0.35 -9.78 5.33
C ASN A 67 1.44 -10.03 4.28
N TYR A 68 2.15 -8.99 3.82
CA TYR A 68 3.30 -9.17 2.95
C TYR A 68 4.37 -10.04 3.60
N CYS A 69 4.54 -9.96 4.90
CA CYS A 69 5.54 -10.71 5.65
C CYS A 69 5.13 -12.15 5.94
N SER A 70 3.85 -12.51 5.90
CA SER A 70 3.35 -13.78 6.42
C SER A 70 2.47 -14.57 5.44
N HIS A 71 1.96 -13.97 4.39
CA HIS A 71 1.01 -14.60 3.48
C HIS A 71 1.66 -14.95 2.15
N THR A 72 1.05 -15.89 1.42
CA THR A 72 1.42 -16.25 0.06
C THR A 72 0.62 -15.40 -0.94
N GLY A 73 1.05 -15.42 -2.18
CA GLY A 73 0.41 -14.70 -3.26
C GLY A 73 1.44 -14.10 -4.22
N PRO A 74 1.03 -13.73 -5.44
CA PRO A 74 1.97 -13.24 -6.46
C PRO A 74 2.77 -12.01 -6.05
N THR A 75 2.12 -11.01 -5.45
CA THR A 75 2.79 -9.80 -4.99
C THR A 75 3.76 -10.09 -3.85
N ASN A 76 3.32 -10.89 -2.87
CA ASN A 76 4.16 -11.25 -1.72
C ASN A 76 5.39 -12.03 -2.18
N THR A 77 5.21 -12.98 -3.11
CA THR A 77 6.30 -13.76 -3.69
C THR A 77 7.28 -12.86 -4.42
N PHE A 78 6.79 -11.92 -5.22
CA PHE A 78 7.64 -10.97 -5.94
C PHE A 78 8.52 -10.16 -4.97
N VAL A 79 7.93 -9.65 -3.89
CA VAL A 79 8.65 -8.86 -2.89
C VAL A 79 9.73 -9.71 -2.21
N ARG A 80 9.39 -10.95 -1.81
CA ARG A 80 10.36 -11.84 -1.16
C ARG A 80 11.51 -12.24 -2.07
N GLU A 81 11.23 -12.54 -3.33
CA GLU A 81 12.28 -12.85 -4.31
C GLU A 81 13.21 -11.65 -4.50
N GLY A 82 12.65 -10.43 -4.51
CA GLY A 82 13.44 -9.22 -4.56
C GLY A 82 14.38 -9.06 -3.36
N PHE A 83 13.94 -9.44 -2.17
CA PHE A 83 14.81 -9.41 -0.98
C PHE A 83 16.02 -10.33 -1.13
N GLU A 84 15.86 -11.49 -1.75
CA GLU A 84 16.98 -12.39 -2.01
C GLU A 84 18.01 -11.76 -2.98
N LEU A 85 17.59 -10.81 -3.78
CA LEU A 85 18.44 -10.05 -4.69
C LEU A 85 18.95 -8.74 -4.08
N GLY A 86 18.68 -8.49 -2.78
CA GLY A 86 19.11 -7.28 -2.10
C GLY A 86 18.24 -6.06 -2.34
N GLU A 87 17.04 -6.24 -2.86
CA GLU A 87 16.10 -5.14 -3.12
C GLU A 87 15.43 -4.65 -1.85
N THR A 88 15.04 -3.38 -1.85
CA THR A 88 14.18 -2.78 -0.83
C THR A 88 12.98 -2.12 -1.50
N TYR A 89 11.88 -1.98 -0.74
CA TYR A 89 10.63 -1.44 -1.26
C TYR A 89 10.09 -0.39 -0.31
N ASP A 90 9.64 0.73 -0.86
CA ASP A 90 9.02 1.80 -0.09
C ASP A 90 7.51 1.74 -0.21
N ILE A 91 6.82 2.06 0.88
CA ILE A 91 5.37 2.18 0.93
C ILE A 91 5.01 3.64 1.12
N TYR A 92 4.18 4.15 0.21
CA TYR A 92 3.53 5.46 0.34
C TYR A 92 2.04 5.26 0.58
N TYR A 93 1.42 6.16 1.32
CA TYR A 93 0.03 5.99 1.74
C TYR A 93 -0.77 7.29 1.61
N LEU A 94 -2.01 7.14 1.17
CA LEU A 94 -3.01 8.20 1.19
C LEU A 94 -4.17 7.70 2.04
N ASP A 95 -4.27 8.19 3.26
CA ASP A 95 -5.32 7.77 4.18
C ASP A 95 -6.66 8.43 3.86
N CYS A 96 -7.73 7.72 4.19
CA CYS A 96 -9.10 8.17 3.97
C CYS A 96 -9.84 8.18 5.31
N PRO A 97 -9.71 9.25 6.11
CA PRO A 97 -10.38 9.33 7.40
C PRO A 97 -11.88 9.12 7.29
N GLN A 98 -12.46 8.47 8.29
CA GLN A 98 -13.88 8.16 8.37
C GLN A 98 -14.48 8.84 9.59
N ILE A 99 -15.69 9.35 9.46
CA ILE A 99 -16.43 9.98 10.55
C ILE A 99 -17.64 9.12 10.88
N MET A 100 -17.81 8.79 12.17
CA MET A 100 -18.99 8.07 12.62
C MET A 100 -20.14 9.05 12.82
N VAL A 101 -21.26 8.76 12.19
CA VAL A 101 -22.48 9.56 12.31
C VAL A 101 -23.67 8.65 12.60
N LYS A 102 -24.70 9.18 13.29
CA LYS A 102 -25.99 8.51 13.41
C LYS A 102 -26.90 8.93 12.26
N TYR A 103 -27.43 7.94 11.56
CA TYR A 103 -28.32 8.17 10.45
C TYR A 103 -29.42 7.12 10.48
N GLY A 104 -30.67 7.55 10.50
CA GLY A 104 -31.80 6.60 10.61
C GLY A 104 -31.78 5.79 11.90
N GLY A 105 -31.20 6.30 12.97
CA GLY A 105 -31.11 5.62 14.27
C GLY A 105 -29.94 4.62 14.38
N VAL A 106 -29.11 4.50 13.35
CA VAL A 106 -27.97 3.60 13.38
C VAL A 106 -26.66 4.36 13.16
N GLU A 107 -25.59 3.82 13.70
CA GLU A 107 -24.25 4.38 13.47
C GLU A 107 -23.75 3.91 12.09
N THR A 108 -23.20 4.85 11.33
CA THR A 108 -22.57 4.57 10.05
C THR A 108 -21.35 5.46 9.87
N SER A 109 -20.39 5.02 9.08
CA SER A 109 -19.22 5.82 8.77
C SER A 109 -19.40 6.59 7.47
N VAL A 110 -18.89 7.82 7.44
CA VAL A 110 -18.89 8.70 6.27
C VAL A 110 -17.46 9.16 6.01
N GLY A 111 -17.03 9.03 4.76
CA GLY A 111 -15.69 9.44 4.36
C GLY A 111 -15.43 9.12 2.90
N VAL A 112 -14.20 9.33 2.46
CA VAL A 112 -13.81 8.97 1.10
C VAL A 112 -13.90 7.47 0.93
N ASN A 113 -14.52 7.03 -0.16
CA ASN A 113 -14.54 5.62 -0.52
C ASN A 113 -13.18 5.22 -1.09
N TYR A 114 -12.35 4.58 -0.28
CA TYR A 114 -10.98 4.25 -0.63
C TYR A 114 -10.89 3.20 -1.75
N LYS A 115 -11.89 2.33 -1.91
CA LYS A 115 -11.92 1.37 -3.01
C LYS A 115 -12.16 2.06 -4.34
N ASP A 116 -13.08 3.01 -4.37
CA ASP A 116 -13.34 3.84 -5.55
C ASP A 116 -12.13 4.72 -5.86
N LEU A 117 -11.51 5.28 -4.83
CA LEU A 117 -10.31 6.10 -4.98
C LEU A 117 -9.15 5.30 -5.58
N GLU A 118 -8.95 4.04 -5.15
CA GLU A 118 -7.94 3.17 -5.74
C GLU A 118 -8.14 3.03 -7.24
N LYS A 119 -9.38 2.77 -7.67
CA LYS A 119 -9.69 2.62 -9.10
C LYS A 119 -9.42 3.91 -9.87
N LYS A 120 -9.77 5.05 -9.32
CA LYS A 120 -9.51 6.34 -9.95
C LYS A 120 -8.03 6.66 -10.04
N ILE A 121 -7.26 6.30 -9.02
CA ILE A 121 -5.80 6.47 -9.04
C ILE A 121 -5.18 5.54 -10.08
N MET A 122 -5.65 4.29 -10.18
CA MET A 122 -5.20 3.39 -11.23
C MET A 122 -5.51 3.92 -12.63
N ASP A 123 -6.69 4.51 -12.84
CA ASP A 123 -7.04 5.13 -14.11
C ASP A 123 -6.13 6.31 -14.42
N PHE A 124 -5.89 7.17 -13.44
CA PHE A 124 -4.96 8.28 -13.58
C PHE A 124 -3.56 7.80 -13.95
N TYR A 125 -3.08 6.75 -13.29
CA TYR A 125 -1.78 6.16 -13.59
C TYR A 125 -1.75 5.61 -15.04
N SER A 126 -2.75 4.84 -15.41
CA SER A 126 -2.86 4.22 -16.73
C SER A 126 -2.95 5.27 -17.85
N ASP A 127 -3.72 6.33 -17.64
CA ASP A 127 -3.87 7.42 -18.61
C ASP A 127 -2.55 8.17 -18.87
N ASN A 128 -1.66 8.21 -17.88
CA ASN A 128 -0.37 8.88 -18.00
C ASN A 128 0.77 7.93 -18.42
N ASN A 129 0.61 6.62 -18.30
CA ASN A 129 1.67 5.63 -18.55
C ASN A 129 1.26 4.54 -19.54
N GLU A 130 0.07 4.62 -20.09
CA GLU A 130 -0.51 3.68 -21.08
C GLU A 130 -0.72 2.25 -20.55
N LYS A 131 -0.36 1.96 -19.30
CA LYS A 131 -0.50 0.64 -18.68
C LYS A 131 -0.58 0.75 -17.17
N LEU A 132 -1.10 -0.30 -16.51
CA LEU A 132 -1.11 -0.40 -15.07
C LEU A 132 0.29 -0.71 -14.52
N PRO A 133 0.54 -0.46 -13.21
CA PRO A 133 1.75 -0.94 -12.57
C PRO A 133 1.90 -2.46 -12.74
N ILE A 134 3.14 -2.94 -12.75
CA ILE A 134 3.46 -4.32 -13.12
C ILE A 134 2.77 -5.38 -12.25
N LEU A 135 2.50 -5.09 -11.00
CA LEU A 135 1.85 -6.02 -10.07
C LEU A 135 0.33 -5.87 -10.02
N ASN A 136 -0.24 -4.88 -10.69
CA ASN A 136 -1.69 -4.74 -10.83
C ASN A 136 -2.16 -5.52 -12.05
N LYS A 137 -3.12 -6.44 -11.85
CA LYS A 137 -3.62 -7.28 -12.93
C LYS A 137 -4.81 -6.69 -13.67
N SER A 138 -5.63 -5.91 -12.98
CA SER A 138 -6.83 -5.32 -13.57
C SER A 138 -7.33 -4.15 -12.75
N ARG A 139 -8.22 -3.36 -13.34
CA ARG A 139 -8.91 -2.24 -12.70
C ARG A 139 -10.25 -2.65 -12.09
N SER A 140 -10.33 -3.76 -11.53
CA SER A 140 -11.61 -4.26 -11.02
C SER A 140 -12.35 -3.30 -10.08
#